data_1fd750ca9604214ae5d3d2f18640f29b
#
_entry.id   1fd750ca9604214ae5d3d2f18640f29b
#
_cell.length_a   1.000
_cell.length_b   1.000
_cell.length_c   1.000
_cell.angle_alpha   90.00
_cell.angle_beta   90.00
_cell.angle_gamma   90.00
#
_symmetry.space_group_name_H-M   'P 1'
#
loop_
_entity.id
_entity.type
_entity.pdbx_description
1 polymer ?
#
loop_
_entity_poly.entity_id
_entity_poly.type
_entity_poly.pdbx_seq_one_letter_code
_entity_poly.pdbx_strand_id
1 'polypeptide(L)'
;DENDESLVPEIESELTAFQQGYEEIRIQTLLSGEYDKDNAIVTLHAGAGGTESCDWANMLYRMYTRWAERKGFSVLDFLDGDVAGLKAVTFQVNGENAYGYLKSEKGVHRLVRISPFNAAGKRQTSFASCDVVPDIEDDIDIELNDDDLKIDTYRASGAACQQNIFGNPHYAYSYRDCSAVPE
;
A
#
# COMPACT_ATOMS: atom_id res chain seq x y z
N ASP A 1 32.50 28.21 -36.68
CA ASP A 1 32.43 27.29 -37.82
C ASP A 1 31.37 26.26 -37.56
N GLU A 2 30.38 26.24 -38.47
CA GLU A 2 29.09 25.56 -38.28
C GLU A 2 29.12 24.02 -38.47
N ASN A 3 30.30 23.38 -38.41
CA ASN A 3 30.49 21.95 -38.63
C ASN A 3 31.51 21.32 -37.67
N ASP A 4 31.42 21.65 -36.37
CA ASP A 4 32.25 20.98 -35.38
C ASP A 4 31.51 19.71 -34.84
N GLU A 5 31.74 18.57 -35.51
CA GLU A 5 31.19 17.27 -35.13
C GLU A 5 31.65 16.83 -33.74
N SER A 6 32.67 17.48 -33.15
CA SER A 6 33.16 17.17 -31.81
C SER A 6 32.20 17.60 -30.69
N LEU A 7 31.31 18.57 -30.97
CA LEU A 7 30.31 19.07 -30.03
C LEU A 7 29.01 18.24 -30.02
N VAL A 8 28.81 17.38 -31.01
CA VAL A 8 27.58 16.56 -31.12
C VAL A 8 27.36 15.69 -29.88
N PRO A 9 28.34 14.94 -29.36
CA PRO A 9 28.11 14.08 -28.19
C PRO A 9 27.84 14.88 -26.91
N GLU A 10 28.40 16.10 -26.79
CA GLU A 10 28.10 16.97 -25.64
C GLU A 10 26.66 17.49 -25.69
N ILE A 11 26.21 17.95 -26.84
CA ILE A 11 24.84 18.40 -27.08
C ILE A 11 23.84 17.26 -26.83
N GLU A 12 24.12 16.03 -27.30
CA GLU A 12 23.28 14.87 -27.06
C GLU A 12 23.18 14.53 -25.56
N SER A 13 24.29 14.64 -24.82
CA SER A 13 24.32 14.43 -23.38
C SER A 13 23.48 15.47 -22.65
N GLU A 14 23.65 16.76 -22.99
CA GLU A 14 22.85 17.85 -22.40
C GLU A 14 21.36 17.74 -22.74
N LEU A 15 21.04 17.38 -23.97
CA LEU A 15 19.64 17.15 -24.40
C LEU A 15 19.01 16.01 -23.62
N THR A 16 19.73 14.94 -23.40
CA THR A 16 19.25 13.79 -22.60
C THR A 16 19.01 14.19 -21.16
N ALA A 17 19.94 14.94 -20.55
CA ALA A 17 19.78 15.45 -19.18
C ALA A 17 18.61 16.42 -19.06
N PHE A 18 18.42 17.29 -20.05
CA PHE A 18 17.27 18.20 -20.10
C PHE A 18 15.94 17.46 -20.23
N GLN A 19 15.87 16.44 -21.08
CA GLN A 19 14.67 15.61 -21.24
C GLN A 19 14.31 14.89 -19.93
N GLN A 20 15.29 14.36 -19.22
CA GLN A 20 15.08 13.72 -17.91
C GLN A 20 14.54 14.72 -16.88
N GLY A 21 15.17 15.89 -16.77
CA GLY A 21 14.69 16.93 -15.86
C GLY A 21 13.29 17.45 -16.19
N TYR A 22 12.99 17.58 -17.49
CA TYR A 22 11.65 17.98 -17.93
C TYR A 22 10.57 16.95 -17.53
N GLU A 23 10.83 15.65 -17.73
CA GLU A 23 9.89 14.60 -17.32
C GLU A 23 9.69 14.56 -15.79
N GLU A 24 10.73 14.80 -15.00
CA GLU A 24 10.60 14.90 -13.53
C GLU A 24 9.69 16.07 -13.12
N ILE A 25 9.93 17.26 -13.66
CA ILE A 25 9.09 18.44 -13.38
C ILE A 25 7.65 18.20 -13.86
N ARG A 26 7.46 17.58 -15.01
CA ARG A 26 6.14 17.23 -15.52
C ARG A 26 5.37 16.33 -14.57
N ILE A 27 6.02 15.28 -14.04
CA ILE A 27 5.41 14.38 -13.06
C ILE A 27 5.05 15.14 -11.79
N GLN A 28 5.95 15.96 -11.24
CA GLN A 28 5.68 16.78 -10.06
C GLN A 28 4.49 17.73 -10.24
N THR A 29 4.35 18.30 -11.44
CA THR A 29 3.21 19.20 -11.76
C THR A 29 1.88 18.44 -11.80
N LEU A 30 1.88 17.15 -12.15
CA LEU A 30 0.69 16.31 -12.13
C LEU A 30 0.26 15.89 -10.72
N LEU A 31 1.19 15.91 -9.76
CA LEU A 31 0.95 15.60 -8.35
C LEU A 31 0.44 16.85 -7.61
N SER A 32 -0.78 17.26 -7.90
CA SER A 32 -1.41 18.50 -7.37
C SER A 32 -2.61 18.22 -6.46
N GLY A 33 -2.88 16.97 -6.11
CA GLY A 33 -3.94 16.60 -5.17
C GLY A 33 -3.63 17.07 -3.74
N GLU A 34 -4.67 17.22 -2.94
CA GLU A 34 -4.60 17.72 -1.55
C GLU A 34 -3.62 16.91 -0.69
N TYR A 35 -3.64 15.59 -0.83
CA TYR A 35 -2.80 14.66 -0.05
C TYR A 35 -1.59 14.14 -0.83
N ASP A 36 -1.36 14.62 -2.06
CA ASP A 36 -0.30 14.06 -2.92
C ASP A 36 1.10 14.25 -2.35
N LYS A 37 1.28 15.25 -1.50
CA LYS A 37 2.56 15.58 -0.85
C LYS A 37 2.87 14.70 0.36
N ASP A 38 1.86 14.03 0.90
CA ASP A 38 1.96 13.29 2.14
C ASP A 38 2.73 11.97 1.96
N ASN A 39 3.12 11.40 3.08
CA ASN A 39 3.63 10.05 3.15
C ASN A 39 2.54 9.07 2.75
N ALA A 40 2.93 7.85 2.36
CA ALA A 40 1.99 6.82 1.97
C ALA A 40 2.07 5.61 2.89
N ILE A 41 0.92 5.12 3.31
CA ILE A 41 0.77 3.82 3.95
C ILE A 41 0.26 2.84 2.90
N VAL A 42 1.06 1.82 2.62
CA VAL A 42 0.76 0.79 1.61
C VAL A 42 0.47 -0.53 2.31
N THR A 43 -0.67 -1.12 1.98
CA THR A 43 -1.06 -2.44 2.49
C THR A 43 -1.23 -3.41 1.33
N LEU A 44 -0.50 -4.52 1.39
CA LEU A 44 -0.57 -5.59 0.40
C LEU A 44 -1.23 -6.81 1.05
N HIS A 45 -2.23 -7.39 0.38
CA HIS A 45 -2.86 -8.62 0.79
C HIS A 45 -2.76 -9.68 -0.30
N ALA A 46 -2.32 -10.87 0.06
CA ALA A 46 -2.39 -12.03 -0.82
C ALA A 46 -3.86 -12.40 -1.07
N GLY A 47 -4.24 -12.47 -2.34
CA GLY A 47 -5.59 -12.85 -2.77
C GLY A 47 -5.73 -14.35 -3.07
N ALA A 48 -6.57 -14.68 -4.04
CA ALA A 48 -6.75 -16.06 -4.49
C ALA A 48 -5.47 -16.62 -5.14
N GLY A 49 -5.07 -17.83 -4.75
CA GLY A 49 -3.89 -18.54 -5.27
C GLY A 49 -3.02 -19.24 -4.23
N GLY A 50 -3.39 -19.20 -2.95
CA GLY A 50 -2.64 -19.89 -1.88
C GLY A 50 -1.19 -19.41 -1.78
N THR A 51 -0.24 -20.35 -1.73
CA THR A 51 1.21 -20.05 -1.64
C THR A 51 1.70 -19.15 -2.79
N GLU A 52 1.15 -19.31 -3.99
CA GLU A 52 1.48 -18.49 -5.16
C GLU A 52 1.13 -17.01 -4.94
N SER A 53 -0.03 -16.73 -4.33
CA SER A 53 -0.46 -15.37 -4.05
C SER A 53 0.36 -14.72 -2.94
N CYS A 54 0.79 -15.50 -1.93
CA CYS A 54 1.70 -15.04 -0.89
C CYS A 54 3.08 -14.67 -1.46
N ASP A 55 3.60 -15.49 -2.38
CA ASP A 55 4.85 -15.18 -3.08
C ASP A 55 4.70 -13.94 -3.98
N TRP A 56 3.55 -13.79 -4.65
CA TRP A 56 3.25 -12.60 -5.44
C TRP A 56 3.22 -11.32 -4.59
N ALA A 57 2.55 -11.35 -3.42
CA ALA A 57 2.53 -10.23 -2.49
C ALA A 57 3.96 -9.86 -2.03
N ASN A 58 4.81 -10.86 -1.75
CA ASN A 58 6.21 -10.64 -1.40
C ASN A 58 7.02 -10.02 -2.56
N MET A 59 6.74 -10.43 -3.81
CA MET A 59 7.38 -9.82 -4.98
C MET A 59 6.98 -8.34 -5.12
N LEU A 60 5.70 -8.00 -4.93
CA LEU A 60 5.20 -6.62 -4.95
C LEU A 60 5.86 -5.79 -3.85
N TYR A 61 5.90 -6.31 -2.62
CA TYR A 61 6.57 -5.66 -1.49
C TYR A 61 8.04 -5.32 -1.82
N ARG A 62 8.78 -6.29 -2.33
CA ARG A 62 10.18 -6.08 -2.76
C ARG A 62 10.31 -5.08 -3.90
N MET A 63 9.34 -5.02 -4.80
CA MET A 63 9.31 -4.07 -5.91
C MET A 63 9.14 -2.64 -5.37
N TYR A 64 8.17 -2.42 -4.50
CA TYR A 64 7.90 -1.09 -3.94
C TYR A 64 9.02 -0.61 -3.02
N THR A 65 9.56 -1.46 -2.15
CA THR A 65 10.68 -1.08 -1.28
C THR A 65 11.91 -0.68 -2.08
N ARG A 66 12.28 -1.43 -3.10
CA ARG A 66 13.40 -1.08 -3.99
C ARG A 66 13.15 0.19 -4.81
N TRP A 67 11.90 0.43 -5.18
CA TRP A 67 11.53 1.67 -5.84
C TRP A 67 11.68 2.86 -4.88
N ALA A 68 11.20 2.73 -3.65
CA ALA A 68 11.32 3.75 -2.61
C ALA A 68 12.80 4.08 -2.31
N GLU A 69 13.64 3.06 -2.13
CA GLU A 69 15.09 3.22 -1.93
C GLU A 69 15.74 4.00 -3.09
N ARG A 70 15.41 3.68 -4.35
CA ARG A 70 15.94 4.38 -5.52
C ARG A 70 15.51 5.84 -5.60
N LYS A 71 14.34 6.18 -5.07
CA LYS A 71 13.84 7.55 -4.96
C LYS A 71 14.39 8.29 -3.73
N GLY A 72 15.11 7.61 -2.85
CA GLY A 72 15.64 8.18 -1.61
C GLY A 72 14.59 8.29 -0.50
N PHE A 73 13.48 7.56 -0.62
CA PHE A 73 12.43 7.50 0.39
C PHE A 73 12.80 6.51 1.49
N SER A 74 12.40 6.79 2.72
CA SER A 74 12.54 5.83 3.82
C SER A 74 11.32 4.94 3.91
N VAL A 75 11.54 3.66 4.21
CA VAL A 75 10.47 2.67 4.37
C VAL A 75 10.47 2.19 5.81
N LEU A 76 9.31 2.24 6.46
CA LEU A 76 9.06 1.68 7.78
C LEU A 76 8.10 0.50 7.63
N ASP A 77 8.53 -0.69 8.02
CA ASP A 77 7.74 -1.90 7.91
C ASP A 77 6.91 -2.12 9.18
N PHE A 78 5.61 -2.31 9.01
CA PHE A 78 4.70 -2.82 10.03
C PHE A 78 4.39 -4.29 9.69
N LEU A 79 5.37 -5.17 9.93
CA LEU A 79 5.24 -6.58 9.55
C LEU A 79 4.30 -7.33 10.48
N ASP A 80 3.20 -7.82 9.91
CA ASP A 80 2.40 -8.91 10.46
C ASP A 80 2.60 -10.12 9.52
N GLY A 81 3.67 -10.89 9.71
CA GLY A 81 4.09 -11.91 8.76
C GLY A 81 4.33 -13.28 9.38
N ASP A 82 3.65 -14.29 8.84
CA ASP A 82 3.90 -15.70 9.08
C ASP A 82 5.00 -16.23 8.14
N VAL A 83 5.76 -17.23 8.60
CA VAL A 83 6.99 -17.78 7.97
C VAL A 83 6.78 -18.37 6.56
N ALA A 84 5.54 -18.55 6.12
CA ALA A 84 5.20 -19.23 4.85
C ALA A 84 4.92 -18.29 3.64
N GLY A 85 5.40 -17.05 3.69
CA GLY A 85 5.11 -16.02 2.69
C GLY A 85 4.22 -14.92 3.26
N LEU A 86 4.26 -13.72 2.67
CA LEU A 86 3.50 -12.58 3.15
C LEU A 86 2.01 -12.76 2.81
N LYS A 87 1.21 -13.07 3.82
CA LYS A 87 -0.25 -13.09 3.70
C LYS A 87 -0.83 -11.69 3.63
N ALA A 88 -0.29 -10.81 4.47
CA ALA A 88 -0.52 -9.38 4.46
C ALA A 88 0.76 -8.66 4.91
N VAL A 89 1.01 -7.48 4.38
CA VAL A 89 2.08 -6.60 4.82
C VAL A 89 1.63 -5.17 4.71
N THR A 90 1.87 -4.39 5.76
CA THR A 90 1.68 -2.94 5.76
C THR A 90 3.02 -2.28 5.99
N PHE A 91 3.33 -1.29 5.18
CA PHE A 91 4.54 -0.49 5.30
C PHE A 91 4.26 0.96 4.95
N GLN A 92 4.99 1.85 5.59
CA GLN A 92 4.92 3.28 5.37
C GLN A 92 6.10 3.72 4.50
N VAL A 93 5.81 4.53 3.50
CA VAL A 93 6.81 5.15 2.63
C VAL A 93 6.84 6.64 2.93
N ASN A 94 7.95 7.10 3.51
CA ASN A 94 8.13 8.50 3.86
C ASN A 94 8.97 9.19 2.82
N GLY A 95 8.41 10.23 2.22
CA GLY A 95 9.10 11.04 1.24
C GLY A 95 8.16 12.03 0.57
N GLU A 96 8.73 13.07 0.00
CA GLU A 96 7.96 14.11 -0.69
C GLU A 96 7.19 13.52 -1.88
N ASN A 97 5.86 13.74 -1.88
CA ASN A 97 4.93 13.21 -2.87
C ASN A 97 4.82 11.66 -2.91
N ALA A 98 5.15 10.96 -1.83
CA ALA A 98 5.12 9.50 -1.79
C ALA A 98 3.71 8.96 -2.10
N TYR A 99 2.68 9.54 -1.47
CA TYR A 99 1.29 9.16 -1.75
C TYR A 99 0.90 9.47 -3.20
N GLY A 100 1.27 10.64 -3.71
CA GLY A 100 0.95 11.03 -5.08
C GLY A 100 1.47 10.06 -6.12
N TYR A 101 2.68 9.51 -5.93
CA TYR A 101 3.25 8.47 -6.78
C TYR A 101 2.54 7.12 -6.64
N LEU A 102 2.21 6.72 -5.41
CA LEU A 102 1.72 5.37 -5.11
C LEU A 102 0.21 5.23 -5.24
N LYS A 103 -0.57 6.33 -5.18
CA LYS A 103 -2.04 6.28 -5.26
C LYS A 103 -2.58 5.58 -6.50
N SER A 104 -1.86 5.66 -7.61
CA SER A 104 -2.23 5.00 -8.88
C SER A 104 -2.05 3.48 -8.85
N GLU A 105 -1.26 2.97 -7.92
CA GLU A 105 -1.02 1.54 -7.74
C GLU A 105 -2.13 0.83 -6.94
N LYS A 106 -3.07 1.60 -6.35
CA LYS A 106 -4.20 1.06 -5.61
C LYS A 106 -5.07 0.17 -6.49
N GLY A 107 -5.24 -1.10 -6.08
CA GLY A 107 -6.08 -2.03 -6.82
C GLY A 107 -5.62 -3.48 -6.72
N VAL A 108 -6.06 -4.29 -7.67
CA VAL A 108 -5.75 -5.73 -7.73
C VAL A 108 -4.69 -5.99 -8.78
N HIS A 109 -3.57 -6.54 -8.34
CA HIS A 109 -2.44 -6.92 -9.17
C HIS A 109 -2.52 -8.40 -9.55
N ARG A 110 -2.46 -8.69 -10.84
CA ARG A 110 -2.54 -10.03 -11.40
C ARG A 110 -1.18 -10.49 -11.91
N LEU A 111 -0.74 -11.66 -11.45
CA LEU A 111 0.43 -12.35 -11.95
C LEU A 111 0.02 -13.60 -12.71
N VAL A 112 0.58 -13.80 -13.91
CA VAL A 112 0.44 -15.04 -14.70
C VAL A 112 1.83 -15.53 -15.04
N ARG A 113 2.23 -16.67 -14.43
CA ARG A 113 3.54 -17.27 -14.69
C ARG A 113 3.50 -18.80 -14.59
N ILE A 114 4.57 -19.44 -14.99
CA ILE A 114 4.80 -20.86 -14.67
C ILE A 114 5.11 -20.93 -13.17
N SER A 115 4.37 -21.77 -12.44
CA SER A 115 4.51 -21.91 -11.00
C SER A 115 5.85 -22.52 -10.62
N PRO A 116 6.66 -21.85 -9.76
CA PRO A 116 7.86 -22.46 -9.19
C PRO A 116 7.54 -23.51 -8.12
N PHE A 117 6.30 -23.54 -7.61
CA PHE A 117 5.85 -24.47 -6.57
C PHE A 117 5.17 -25.72 -7.14
N ASN A 118 4.95 -25.77 -8.45
CA ASN A 118 4.30 -26.89 -9.13
C ASN A 118 5.31 -27.67 -9.98
N ALA A 119 5.65 -28.88 -9.55
CA ALA A 119 6.58 -29.77 -10.26
C ALA A 119 6.17 -30.09 -11.73
N ALA A 120 4.86 -29.96 -12.04
CA ALA A 120 4.35 -30.18 -13.40
C ALA A 120 4.51 -28.94 -14.31
N GLY A 121 5.10 -27.85 -13.83
CA GLY A 121 5.35 -26.64 -14.62
C GLY A 121 4.09 -25.98 -15.20
N LYS A 122 2.94 -26.13 -14.54
CA LYS A 122 1.69 -25.54 -15.01
C LYS A 122 1.69 -24.01 -14.83
N ARG A 123 1.08 -23.34 -15.80
CA ARG A 123 0.80 -21.90 -15.73
C ARG A 123 -0.26 -21.63 -14.66
N GLN A 124 0.05 -20.73 -13.72
CA GLN A 124 -0.84 -20.34 -12.63
C GLN A 124 -1.13 -18.83 -12.69
N THR A 125 -2.29 -18.47 -12.19
CA THR A 125 -2.69 -17.05 -12.02
C THR A 125 -2.86 -16.77 -10.54
N SER A 126 -2.24 -15.70 -10.07
CA SER A 126 -2.29 -15.26 -8.68
C SER A 126 -2.74 -13.80 -8.63
N PHE A 127 -3.41 -13.45 -7.56
CA PHE A 127 -3.88 -12.10 -7.31
C PHE A 127 -3.35 -11.60 -5.97
N ALA A 128 -3.05 -10.31 -5.92
CA ALA A 128 -2.75 -9.59 -4.69
C ALA A 128 -3.43 -8.23 -4.75
N SER A 129 -4.01 -7.77 -3.66
CA SER A 129 -4.53 -6.41 -3.57
C SER A 129 -3.47 -5.49 -2.98
N CYS A 130 -3.41 -4.29 -3.53
CA CYS A 130 -2.63 -3.18 -3.03
C CYS A 130 -3.60 -2.08 -2.61
N ASP A 131 -3.56 -1.68 -1.37
CA ASP A 131 -4.27 -0.51 -0.87
C ASP A 131 -3.25 0.57 -0.49
N VAL A 132 -3.56 1.81 -0.86
CA VAL A 132 -2.69 2.96 -0.60
C VAL A 132 -3.54 4.05 0.03
N VAL A 133 -3.12 4.52 1.20
CA VAL A 133 -3.77 5.61 1.92
C VAL A 133 -2.72 6.66 2.28
N PRO A 134 -3.09 7.96 2.31
CA PRO A 134 -2.19 8.99 2.78
C PRO A 134 -1.98 8.86 4.29
N ASP A 135 -0.80 9.20 4.76
CA ASP A 135 -0.49 9.33 6.18
C ASP A 135 -0.81 10.77 6.59
N ILE A 136 -1.99 10.95 7.16
CA ILE A 136 -2.50 12.26 7.56
C ILE A 136 -2.09 12.49 9.00
N GLU A 137 -1.20 13.45 9.25
CA GLU A 137 -0.74 13.83 10.60
C GLU A 137 -1.71 14.78 11.32
N ASP A 138 -2.79 15.23 10.65
CA ASP A 138 -3.75 16.13 11.25
C ASP A 138 -4.59 15.40 12.32
N ASP A 139 -4.46 15.85 13.56
CA ASP A 139 -5.38 15.50 14.65
C ASP A 139 -6.77 16.10 14.34
N ILE A 140 -7.60 15.30 13.70
CA ILE A 140 -9.01 15.65 13.47
C ILE A 140 -9.74 15.45 14.80
N ASP A 141 -9.95 16.54 15.52
CA ASP A 141 -10.76 16.54 16.74
C ASP A 141 -12.25 16.45 16.35
N ILE A 142 -12.76 15.21 16.37
CA ILE A 142 -14.17 14.94 16.07
C ILE A 142 -14.94 14.89 17.38
N GLU A 143 -15.75 15.91 17.65
CA GLU A 143 -16.73 15.86 18.72
C GLU A 143 -17.86 14.89 18.34
N LEU A 144 -17.87 13.71 18.97
CA LEU A 144 -18.97 12.74 18.83
C LEU A 144 -20.00 12.99 19.91
N ASN A 145 -21.20 13.41 19.52
CA ASN A 145 -22.35 13.48 20.42
C ASN A 145 -23.01 12.10 20.52
N ASP A 146 -23.49 11.73 21.72
CA ASP A 146 -24.19 10.47 21.94
C ASP A 146 -25.45 10.32 21.06
N ASP A 147 -26.05 11.44 20.65
CA ASP A 147 -27.23 11.46 19.78
C ASP A 147 -26.91 11.07 18.31
N ASP A 148 -25.64 11.16 17.90
CA ASP A 148 -25.18 10.82 16.56
C ASP A 148 -24.86 9.30 16.44
N LEU A 149 -24.89 8.57 17.59
CA LEU A 149 -24.53 7.17 17.66
C LEU A 149 -25.77 6.27 17.64
N LYS A 150 -25.95 5.51 16.56
CA LYS A 150 -26.90 4.42 16.52
C LYS A 150 -26.25 3.14 17.05
N ILE A 151 -26.67 2.69 18.25
CA ILE A 151 -26.16 1.48 18.88
C ILE A 151 -27.20 0.36 18.72
N ASP A 152 -26.86 -0.64 17.89
CA ASP A 152 -27.66 -1.85 17.72
C ASP A 152 -26.98 -3.00 18.46
N THR A 153 -27.69 -3.63 19.41
CA THR A 153 -27.22 -4.84 20.12
C THR A 153 -27.81 -6.09 19.51
N TYR A 154 -26.98 -7.11 19.27
CA TYR A 154 -27.44 -8.41 18.77
C TYR A 154 -26.76 -9.54 19.55
N ARG A 155 -27.45 -10.69 19.64
CA ARG A 155 -26.87 -11.89 20.24
C ARG A 155 -25.97 -12.59 19.23
N ALA A 156 -24.72 -12.78 19.60
CA ALA A 156 -23.82 -13.65 18.83
C ALA A 156 -24.18 -15.12 19.12
N SER A 157 -24.45 -15.91 18.11
CA SER A 157 -24.68 -17.33 18.24
C SER A 157 -23.37 -18.09 18.38
N GLY A 158 -23.02 -18.53 19.61
CA GLY A 158 -21.89 -19.42 19.88
C GLY A 158 -20.80 -18.85 20.77
N ALA A 159 -19.82 -19.69 21.14
CA ALA A 159 -18.73 -19.39 22.06
C ALA A 159 -17.70 -18.34 21.54
N ALA A 160 -17.90 -17.82 20.35
CA ALA A 160 -17.02 -16.82 19.71
C ALA A 160 -17.14 -15.40 20.29
N CYS A 161 -18.12 -15.13 21.15
CA CYS A 161 -18.31 -13.82 21.78
C CYS A 161 -17.12 -13.34 22.63
N GLN A 162 -16.29 -14.26 23.12
CA GLN A 162 -15.15 -13.91 23.97
C GLN A 162 -13.86 -13.60 23.21
N GLN A 163 -13.77 -13.89 21.93
CA GLN A 163 -12.50 -13.73 21.19
C GLN A 163 -12.37 -12.40 20.43
N ASN A 164 -13.41 -11.60 20.35
CA ASN A 164 -13.36 -10.36 19.57
C ASN A 164 -13.07 -9.10 20.41
N ILE A 165 -12.51 -9.26 21.63
CA ILE A 165 -12.14 -8.12 22.51
C ILE A 165 -10.81 -7.46 22.07
N PHE A 166 -10.14 -7.93 21.04
CA PHE A 166 -8.99 -7.25 20.48
C PHE A 166 -9.42 -6.29 19.38
N GLY A 167 -10.28 -5.34 19.74
CA GLY A 167 -10.59 -4.20 18.90
C GLY A 167 -9.46 -3.19 18.92
N ASN A 168 -9.03 -2.76 17.76
CA ASN A 168 -8.27 -1.55 17.55
C ASN A 168 -8.91 -0.41 18.40
N PRO A 169 -8.15 0.37 19.20
CA PRO A 169 -8.70 1.39 20.08
C PRO A 169 -9.57 2.45 19.38
N HIS A 170 -9.45 2.59 18.07
CA HIS A 170 -10.32 3.45 17.25
C HIS A 170 -11.72 2.88 16.99
N TYR A 171 -11.99 1.61 17.32
CA TYR A 171 -13.30 0.97 17.19
C TYR A 171 -13.89 0.53 18.54
N ALA A 172 -13.38 1.03 19.65
CA ALA A 172 -13.80 0.64 21.00
C ALA A 172 -15.27 0.97 21.31
N TYR A 173 -15.93 1.80 20.49
CA TYR A 173 -17.33 2.18 20.69
C TYR A 173 -18.35 1.22 20.09
N SER A 174 -17.96 0.24 19.29
CA SER A 174 -18.87 -0.74 18.71
C SER A 174 -19.05 -2.00 19.57
N TYR A 175 -18.31 -2.15 20.66
CA TYR A 175 -18.34 -3.32 21.52
C TYR A 175 -18.90 -3.00 22.90
N ARG A 176 -20.20 -3.04 23.06
CA ARG A 176 -20.76 -3.31 24.38
C ARG A 176 -20.75 -4.80 24.63
N ASP A 177 -20.19 -5.11 25.79
CA ASP A 177 -20.12 -6.39 26.46
C ASP A 177 -21.34 -7.28 26.16
N CYS A 178 -21.13 -8.41 25.50
CA CYS A 178 -22.19 -9.41 25.29
C CYS A 178 -22.73 -9.99 26.59
N SER A 179 -22.09 -9.72 27.73
CA SER A 179 -22.51 -10.16 29.06
C SER A 179 -23.62 -9.30 29.68
N ALA A 180 -24.00 -8.18 29.08
CA ALA A 180 -24.97 -7.24 29.64
C ALA A 180 -26.40 -7.35 29.06
N VAL A 181 -26.74 -8.44 28.37
CA VAL A 181 -28.12 -8.70 27.93
C VAL A 181 -28.80 -9.55 29.00
N PRO A 182 -29.71 -9.00 29.82
CA PRO A 182 -30.52 -9.80 30.73
C PRO A 182 -31.42 -10.74 29.94
N GLU A 183 -31.63 -11.94 30.46
CA GLU A 183 -32.54 -12.96 29.93
C GLU A 183 -33.96 -12.44 29.74
#